data_b244dcdbdab304fcaac91cbef221ed5d
#
_entry.id   b244dcdbdab304fcaac91cbef221ed5d
#
_cell.length_a   1.000
_cell.length_b   1.000
_cell.length_c   1.000
_cell.angle_alpha   90.00
_cell.angle_beta   90.00
_cell.angle_gamma   90.00
#
_symmetry.space_group_name_H-M   'P 1'
#
loop_
_entity.id
_entity.type
_entity.pdbx_description
1 polymer ?
#
loop_
_entity_poly.entity_id
_entity_poly.type
_entity_poly.pdbx_seq_one_letter_code
_entity_poly.pdbx_strand_id
1 'polypeptide(L)'
;MRNIATIPEILTLSVGYAVHNADWNWENIRSPFSRIYLVTKGTAIVKTENIEITLTPGHLYMIPAFTTHQDICTGEFEHYYIHLFENSTAIKSIMDEWDFPFELEADELCHLLFKRLCNINPTLSLPESNPESYDSKPMLFEQLKRNRMRDMNVQMESRGIAQQLLSRFFKHASRKPTSKDARLIDSITYINQHFDENINIDTLARMSYISKDHYIRLFKKSFGNTPLQYINSLRIKRAEILLTTSTMTVMAIATTVGYYDHSYFIRIFRKKIGLTPLQYRQKSV
;
A
#
# COMPACT_ATOMS: atom_id res chain seq x y z
N MET A 1 -10.57 -26.57 -2.53
CA MET A 1 -11.22 -25.64 -1.59
C MET A 1 -11.05 -24.23 -2.12
N ARG A 2 -12.13 -23.47 -2.36
CA ARG A 2 -11.99 -22.05 -2.71
C ARG A 2 -11.41 -21.34 -1.50
N ASN A 3 -10.23 -20.72 -1.64
CA ASN A 3 -9.71 -19.82 -0.61
C ASN A 3 -10.76 -18.72 -0.39
N ILE A 4 -11.43 -18.75 0.75
CA ILE A 4 -12.30 -17.66 1.18
C ILE A 4 -11.35 -16.50 1.47
N ALA A 5 -11.34 -15.52 0.58
CA ALA A 5 -10.54 -14.31 0.78
C ALA A 5 -11.05 -13.64 2.08
N THR A 6 -10.24 -13.62 3.09
CA THR A 6 -10.54 -12.91 4.33
C THR A 6 -10.47 -11.41 4.03
N ILE A 7 -11.51 -10.67 4.39
CA ILE A 7 -11.48 -9.20 4.27
C ILE A 7 -10.39 -8.68 5.22
N PRO A 8 -9.37 -7.98 4.72
CA PRO A 8 -8.28 -7.50 5.57
C PRO A 8 -8.76 -6.45 6.56
N GLU A 9 -8.04 -6.31 7.65
CA GLU A 9 -8.26 -5.22 8.58
C GLU A 9 -7.75 -3.91 7.96
N ILE A 10 -8.67 -3.02 7.61
CA ILE A 10 -8.37 -1.68 7.07
C ILE A 10 -8.52 -0.66 8.21
N LEU A 11 -7.47 0.11 8.45
CA LEU A 11 -7.45 1.18 9.45
C LEU A 11 -7.45 2.54 8.75
N THR A 12 -8.25 3.46 9.26
CA THR A 12 -8.22 4.87 8.85
C THR A 12 -7.12 5.58 9.65
N LEU A 13 -6.00 5.91 9.02
CA LEU A 13 -4.89 6.63 9.66
C LEU A 13 -5.21 8.10 9.81
N SER A 14 -5.65 8.72 8.72
CA SER A 14 -6.01 10.14 8.68
C SER A 14 -7.24 10.32 7.82
N VAL A 15 -8.05 11.30 8.16
CA VAL A 15 -9.21 11.73 7.38
C VAL A 15 -9.47 13.21 7.64
N GLY A 16 -9.85 13.93 6.60
CA GLY A 16 -10.16 15.35 6.73
C GLY A 16 -10.65 15.97 5.42
N TYR A 17 -10.86 17.25 5.48
CA TYR A 17 -11.14 18.12 4.34
C TYR A 17 -10.01 19.12 4.20
N ALA A 18 -9.46 19.24 3.01
CA ALA A 18 -8.34 20.12 2.71
C ALA A 18 -8.75 21.17 1.66
N VAL A 19 -8.23 22.38 1.85
CA VAL A 19 -8.40 23.53 0.95
C VAL A 19 -7.02 24.00 0.55
N HIS A 20 -6.74 24.03 -0.74
CA HIS A 20 -5.45 24.40 -1.30
C HIS A 20 -5.61 25.58 -2.26
N ASN A 21 -4.56 26.38 -2.35
CA ASN A 21 -4.46 27.46 -3.33
C ASN A 21 -3.02 27.51 -3.87
N ALA A 22 -2.73 26.66 -4.85
CA ALA A 22 -1.42 26.49 -5.47
C ALA A 22 -0.30 26.03 -4.50
N ASP A 23 -0.64 25.44 -3.34
CA ASP A 23 0.26 25.04 -2.28
C ASP A 23 0.38 23.52 -2.06
N TRP A 24 -0.30 22.73 -2.90
CA TRP A 24 -0.25 21.28 -2.85
C TRP A 24 0.67 20.71 -3.95
N ASN A 25 1.99 20.91 -3.75
CA ASN A 25 3.01 20.56 -4.73
C ASN A 25 4.11 19.74 -4.05
N TRP A 26 4.06 18.42 -4.25
CA TRP A 26 4.95 17.47 -3.59
C TRP A 26 5.50 16.47 -4.58
N GLU A 27 6.78 16.13 -4.47
CA GLU A 27 7.46 15.16 -5.33
C GLU A 27 7.88 13.91 -4.56
N ASN A 28 8.03 12.81 -5.28
CA ASN A 28 8.55 11.55 -4.75
C ASN A 28 7.80 11.01 -3.52
N ILE A 29 6.49 11.27 -3.45
CA ILE A 29 5.64 10.76 -2.38
C ILE A 29 5.54 9.24 -2.52
N ARG A 30 5.83 8.51 -1.43
CA ARG A 30 5.69 7.05 -1.38
C ARG A 30 5.36 6.59 0.04
N SER A 31 4.11 6.27 0.30
CA SER A 31 3.60 5.96 1.62
C SER A 31 3.17 4.50 1.75
N PRO A 32 3.24 3.90 2.95
CA PRO A 32 2.83 2.51 3.19
C PRO A 32 1.30 2.35 3.33
N PHE A 33 0.53 3.37 3.00
CA PHE A 33 -0.93 3.39 3.03
C PHE A 33 -1.49 3.90 1.70
N SER A 34 -2.73 3.51 1.41
CA SER A 34 -3.46 4.00 0.23
C SER A 34 -4.16 5.31 0.56
N ARG A 35 -4.27 6.19 -0.43
CA ARG A 35 -5.02 7.44 -0.35
C ARG A 35 -6.29 7.32 -1.17
N ILE A 36 -7.40 7.82 -0.62
CA ILE A 36 -8.63 8.06 -1.40
C ILE A 36 -8.98 9.54 -1.25
N TYR A 37 -9.21 10.20 -2.37
CA TYR A 37 -9.64 11.59 -2.44
C TYR A 37 -11.06 11.67 -3.01
N LEU A 38 -11.87 12.56 -2.48
CA LEU A 38 -13.13 13.00 -3.07
C LEU A 38 -13.01 14.50 -3.36
N VAL A 39 -12.91 14.85 -4.63
CA VAL A 39 -12.74 16.24 -5.04
C VAL A 39 -14.09 16.96 -5.04
N THR A 40 -14.10 18.16 -4.45
CA THR A 40 -15.32 18.98 -4.31
C THR A 40 -15.25 20.27 -5.09
N LYS A 41 -14.04 20.84 -5.30
CA LYS A 41 -13.85 22.09 -6.04
C LYS A 41 -12.45 22.18 -6.64
N GLY A 42 -12.31 22.90 -7.77
CA GLY A 42 -11.04 23.15 -8.42
C GLY A 42 -10.41 21.90 -9.06
N THR A 43 -9.14 21.96 -9.38
CA THR A 43 -8.41 20.86 -10.03
C THR A 43 -6.99 20.76 -9.52
N ALA A 44 -6.46 19.54 -9.50
CA ALA A 44 -5.06 19.25 -9.26
C ALA A 44 -4.62 18.09 -10.16
N ILE A 45 -3.34 17.79 -10.21
CA ILE A 45 -2.79 16.69 -11.02
C ILE A 45 -2.05 15.73 -10.08
N VAL A 46 -2.29 14.44 -10.26
CA VAL A 46 -1.45 13.38 -9.70
C VAL A 46 -0.70 12.71 -10.84
N LYS A 47 0.63 12.65 -10.70
CA LYS A 47 1.51 12.03 -11.69
C LYS A 47 2.28 10.89 -11.07
N THR A 48 2.23 9.73 -11.73
CA THR A 48 3.04 8.55 -11.43
C THR A 48 4.02 8.30 -12.59
N GLU A 49 4.85 7.26 -12.49
CA GLU A 49 5.73 6.85 -13.59
C GLU A 49 4.96 6.57 -14.91
N ASN A 50 3.73 6.06 -14.80
CA ASN A 50 2.97 5.55 -15.94
C ASN A 50 1.68 6.32 -16.25
N ILE A 51 1.20 7.16 -15.36
CA ILE A 51 -0.11 7.79 -15.45
C ILE A 51 -0.02 9.24 -14.95
N GLU A 52 -0.66 10.13 -15.68
CA GLU A 52 -0.94 11.51 -15.26
C GLU A 52 -2.44 11.70 -15.29
N ILE A 53 -3.03 12.08 -14.16
CA ILE A 53 -4.48 12.23 -13.99
C ILE A 53 -4.79 13.61 -13.42
N THR A 54 -5.73 14.29 -14.03
CA THR A 54 -6.33 15.52 -13.48
C THR A 54 -7.46 15.15 -12.53
N LEU A 55 -7.33 15.56 -11.29
CA LEU A 55 -8.34 15.43 -10.26
C LEU A 55 -9.41 16.49 -10.47
N THR A 56 -10.68 16.09 -10.61
CA THR A 56 -11.81 16.96 -10.91
C THR A 56 -12.97 16.78 -9.93
N PRO A 57 -13.82 17.80 -9.70
CA PRO A 57 -14.96 17.69 -8.81
C PRO A 57 -15.93 16.57 -9.19
N GLY A 58 -16.55 15.96 -8.18
CA GLY A 58 -17.53 14.88 -8.37
C GLY A 58 -16.91 13.49 -8.59
N HIS A 59 -15.60 13.34 -8.38
CA HIS A 59 -14.90 12.08 -8.59
C HIS A 59 -14.15 11.63 -7.33
N LEU A 60 -14.03 10.30 -7.21
CA LEU A 60 -13.17 9.62 -6.25
C LEU A 60 -11.87 9.20 -6.95
N TYR A 61 -10.75 9.41 -6.28
CA TYR A 61 -9.44 8.99 -6.76
C TYR A 61 -8.76 8.10 -5.74
N MET A 62 -8.10 7.02 -6.17
CA MET A 62 -7.36 6.13 -5.29
C MET A 62 -5.91 6.01 -5.73
N ILE A 63 -4.99 6.33 -4.82
CA ILE A 63 -3.56 6.07 -4.96
C ILE A 63 -3.20 4.90 -4.05
N PRO A 64 -2.87 3.72 -4.60
CA PRO A 64 -2.51 2.55 -3.80
C PRO A 64 -1.25 2.77 -2.97
N ALA A 65 -1.15 2.06 -1.84
CA ALA A 65 0.06 2.05 -1.00
C ALA A 65 1.31 1.72 -1.83
N PHE A 66 2.45 2.33 -1.46
CA PHE A 66 3.75 2.17 -2.12
C PHE A 66 3.80 2.62 -3.60
N THR A 67 2.82 3.37 -4.08
CA THR A 67 2.86 4.03 -5.39
C THR A 67 3.64 5.33 -5.27
N THR A 68 4.76 5.43 -5.98
CA THR A 68 5.51 6.70 -6.09
C THR A 68 4.73 7.65 -6.98
N HIS A 69 4.45 8.85 -6.50
CA HIS A 69 3.69 9.85 -7.23
C HIS A 69 4.16 11.28 -6.88
N GLN A 70 3.70 12.23 -7.69
CA GLN A 70 3.83 13.65 -7.52
C GLN A 70 2.44 14.27 -7.49
N ASP A 71 2.24 15.23 -6.61
CA ASP A 71 1.04 16.06 -6.52
C ASP A 71 1.36 17.44 -7.08
N ILE A 72 0.47 18.01 -7.91
CA ILE A 72 0.64 19.32 -8.55
C ILE A 72 -0.69 20.07 -8.47
N CYS A 73 -0.66 21.24 -7.84
CA CYS A 73 -1.80 22.15 -7.73
C CYS A 73 -1.38 23.56 -8.09
N THR A 74 -2.00 24.13 -9.13
CA THR A 74 -1.68 25.47 -9.65
C THR A 74 -2.71 26.54 -9.32
N GLY A 75 -3.78 26.16 -8.61
CA GLY A 75 -4.88 27.07 -8.27
C GLY A 75 -5.71 26.57 -7.10
N GLU A 76 -6.99 26.94 -7.06
CA GLU A 76 -7.89 26.42 -6.01
C GLU A 76 -8.13 24.91 -6.19
N PHE A 77 -8.07 24.18 -5.07
CA PHE A 77 -8.36 22.76 -5.04
C PHE A 77 -8.88 22.38 -3.66
N GLU A 78 -10.08 21.81 -3.61
CA GLU A 78 -10.71 21.38 -2.36
C GLU A 78 -11.13 19.91 -2.46
N HIS A 79 -10.79 19.13 -1.44
CA HIS A 79 -11.09 17.71 -1.43
C HIS A 79 -11.19 17.13 -0.01
N TYR A 80 -12.01 16.10 0.14
CA TYR A 80 -11.88 15.18 1.25
C TYR A 80 -10.74 14.19 0.98
N TYR A 81 -10.03 13.79 2.03
CA TYR A 81 -9.01 12.75 1.96
C TYR A 81 -9.20 11.71 3.06
N ILE A 82 -8.79 10.49 2.75
CA ILE A 82 -8.66 9.39 3.72
C ILE A 82 -7.39 8.62 3.41
N HIS A 83 -6.59 8.33 4.46
CA HIS A 83 -5.44 7.46 4.41
C HIS A 83 -5.79 6.11 5.01
N LEU A 84 -5.72 5.05 4.21
CA LEU A 84 -6.10 3.70 4.57
C LEU A 84 -4.87 2.79 4.69
N PHE A 85 -4.66 2.26 5.87
CA PHE A 85 -3.59 1.31 6.15
C PHE A 85 -4.15 -0.11 6.27
N GLU A 86 -3.59 -1.02 5.49
CA GLU A 86 -3.93 -2.44 5.60
C GLU A 86 -3.08 -3.07 6.72
N ASN A 87 -3.71 -3.32 7.87
CA ASN A 87 -3.09 -4.00 9.01
C ASN A 87 -3.20 -5.52 8.81
N SER A 88 -2.46 -6.05 7.87
CA SER A 88 -2.46 -7.47 7.54
C SER A 88 -1.15 -8.13 7.94
N THR A 89 -1.24 -9.31 8.55
CA THR A 89 -0.12 -10.24 8.67
C THR A 89 0.10 -11.01 7.36
N ALA A 90 -0.86 -10.93 6.44
CA ALA A 90 -0.76 -11.54 5.13
C ALA A 90 0.38 -10.89 4.31
N ILE A 91 1.03 -11.71 3.52
CA ILE A 91 2.22 -11.36 2.73
C ILE A 91 1.88 -10.41 1.59
N LYS A 92 0.70 -10.58 1.02
CA LYS A 92 0.15 -9.69 0.00
C LYS A 92 -0.92 -8.81 0.61
N SER A 93 -0.73 -7.53 0.42
CA SER A 93 -1.82 -6.58 0.55
C SER A 93 -2.92 -6.95 -0.45
N ILE A 94 -4.17 -6.79 -0.07
CA ILE A 94 -5.28 -6.92 -1.01
C ILE A 94 -5.11 -5.94 -2.18
N MET A 95 -4.47 -4.80 -1.94
CA MET A 95 -4.12 -3.81 -2.96
C MET A 95 -3.09 -4.34 -3.98
N ASP A 96 -2.30 -5.37 -3.61
CA ASP A 96 -1.34 -5.99 -4.52
C ASP A 96 -1.96 -7.05 -5.43
N GLU A 97 -3.07 -7.64 -5.02
CA GLU A 97 -3.74 -8.69 -5.79
C GLU A 97 -4.71 -8.16 -6.85
N TRP A 98 -5.07 -6.88 -6.76
CA TRP A 98 -6.07 -6.27 -7.62
C TRP A 98 -5.52 -5.05 -8.34
N ASP A 99 -5.92 -4.89 -9.61
CA ASP A 99 -5.79 -3.65 -10.37
C ASP A 99 -7.05 -2.84 -10.15
N PHE A 100 -6.90 -1.71 -9.48
CA PHE A 100 -7.98 -0.78 -9.21
C PHE A 100 -8.00 0.34 -10.24
N PRO A 101 -9.19 0.85 -10.61
CA PRO A 101 -9.27 2.10 -11.32
C PRO A 101 -8.71 3.23 -10.45
N PHE A 102 -8.03 4.19 -11.06
CA PHE A 102 -7.54 5.37 -10.35
C PHE A 102 -8.67 6.34 -10.02
N GLU A 103 -9.72 6.35 -10.83
CA GLU A 103 -10.83 7.31 -10.81
C GLU A 103 -12.17 6.60 -10.90
N LEU A 104 -13.14 7.11 -10.15
CA LEU A 104 -14.56 6.71 -10.20
C LEU A 104 -15.43 7.94 -10.03
N GLU A 105 -16.61 7.97 -10.64
CA GLU A 105 -17.65 8.94 -10.32
C GLU A 105 -18.10 8.79 -8.85
N ALA A 106 -18.27 9.91 -8.16
CA ALA A 106 -18.78 9.97 -6.80
C ALA A 106 -20.28 10.27 -6.82
N ASP A 107 -21.05 9.46 -6.08
CA ASP A 107 -22.45 9.75 -5.80
C ASP A 107 -22.64 10.52 -4.49
N GLU A 108 -23.88 10.92 -4.20
CA GLU A 108 -24.24 11.63 -2.96
C GLU A 108 -23.82 10.83 -1.70
N LEU A 109 -23.92 9.50 -1.75
CA LEU A 109 -23.52 8.66 -0.62
C LEU A 109 -22.02 8.78 -0.32
N CYS A 110 -21.17 8.95 -1.33
CA CYS A 110 -19.74 9.19 -1.11
C CYS A 110 -19.51 10.46 -0.28
N HIS A 111 -20.18 11.55 -0.61
CA HIS A 111 -20.09 12.82 0.13
C HIS A 111 -20.56 12.66 1.57
N LEU A 112 -21.68 11.96 1.80
CA LEU A 112 -22.20 11.69 3.14
C LEU A 112 -21.23 10.83 3.98
N LEU A 113 -20.65 9.78 3.36
CA LEU A 113 -19.69 8.91 4.03
C LEU A 113 -18.41 9.64 4.44
N PHE A 114 -17.83 10.46 3.55
CA PHE A 114 -16.66 11.27 3.88
C PHE A 114 -16.97 12.28 4.98
N LYS A 115 -18.07 13.02 4.87
CA LYS A 115 -18.50 13.97 5.89
C LYS A 115 -18.71 13.29 7.24
N ARG A 116 -19.40 12.13 7.25
CA ARG A 116 -19.61 11.36 8.49
C ARG A 116 -18.28 10.89 9.07
N LEU A 117 -17.37 10.37 8.24
CA LEU A 117 -16.07 9.87 8.68
C LEU A 117 -15.23 11.00 9.32
N CYS A 118 -15.22 12.20 8.73
CA CYS A 118 -14.57 13.37 9.32
C CYS A 118 -15.18 13.73 10.67
N ASN A 119 -16.52 13.75 10.78
CA ASN A 119 -17.23 14.17 11.99
C ASN A 119 -16.97 13.22 13.18
N ILE A 120 -16.87 11.91 12.94
CA ILE A 120 -16.61 10.94 14.02
C ILE A 120 -15.12 10.81 14.34
N ASN A 121 -14.23 11.40 13.54
CA ASN A 121 -12.79 11.33 13.71
C ASN A 121 -12.10 12.71 13.69
N PRO A 122 -12.53 13.68 14.48
CA PRO A 122 -11.99 15.04 14.42
C PRO A 122 -10.49 15.12 14.73
N THR A 123 -9.94 14.14 15.46
CA THR A 123 -8.53 14.08 15.86
C THR A 123 -7.63 13.39 14.80
N LEU A 124 -8.21 12.87 13.73
CA LEU A 124 -7.45 12.22 12.64
C LEU A 124 -7.16 13.16 11.46
N SER A 125 -7.57 14.43 11.52
CA SER A 125 -7.18 15.41 10.51
C SER A 125 -5.66 15.63 10.52
N LEU A 126 -5.09 15.81 9.33
CA LEU A 126 -3.68 16.15 9.19
C LEU A 126 -3.47 17.60 9.65
N PRO A 127 -2.42 17.88 10.43
CA PRO A 127 -2.10 19.25 10.83
C PRO A 127 -1.60 20.08 9.64
N GLU A 128 -0.94 19.42 8.69
CA GLU A 128 -0.35 20.00 7.49
C GLU A 128 -0.52 19.07 6.30
N SER A 129 -0.53 19.64 5.09
CA SER A 129 -0.63 18.89 3.84
C SER A 129 0.72 18.31 3.37
N ASN A 130 1.84 18.71 3.99
CA ASN A 130 3.17 18.21 3.65
C ASN A 130 3.32 16.72 3.96
N PRO A 131 3.53 15.84 2.95
CA PRO A 131 3.71 14.41 3.17
C PRO A 131 4.85 14.07 4.15
N GLU A 132 5.92 14.85 4.20
CA GLU A 132 7.03 14.61 5.13
C GLU A 132 6.60 14.73 6.60
N SER A 133 5.55 15.51 6.91
CA SER A 133 5.05 15.69 8.27
C SER A 133 4.23 14.50 8.77
N TYR A 134 3.53 13.77 7.89
CA TYR A 134 2.63 12.69 8.29
C TYR A 134 3.01 11.29 7.78
N ASP A 135 3.90 11.19 6.79
CA ASP A 135 4.46 9.91 6.30
C ASP A 135 5.65 9.43 7.13
N SER A 136 6.08 10.22 8.12
CA SER A 136 7.19 9.85 9.00
C SER A 136 6.82 8.67 9.90
N LYS A 137 7.80 7.84 10.25
CA LYS A 137 7.61 6.68 11.11
C LYS A 137 7.00 7.01 12.48
N PRO A 138 7.45 8.04 13.22
CA PRO A 138 6.85 8.39 14.49
C PRO A 138 5.38 8.73 14.33
N MET A 139 5.03 9.48 13.29
CA MET A 139 3.66 9.88 13.02
C MET A 139 2.78 8.68 12.67
N LEU A 140 3.24 7.78 11.80
CA LEU A 140 2.50 6.55 11.47
C LEU A 140 2.29 5.67 12.70
N PHE A 141 3.32 5.53 13.55
CA PHE A 141 3.20 4.78 14.80
C PHE A 141 2.17 5.43 15.76
N GLU A 142 2.22 6.74 15.91
CA GLU A 142 1.24 7.49 16.72
C GLU A 142 -0.17 7.39 16.14
N GLN A 143 -0.33 7.47 14.83
CA GLN A 143 -1.63 7.26 14.17
C GLN A 143 -2.19 5.85 14.41
N LEU A 144 -1.37 4.82 14.31
CA LEU A 144 -1.77 3.44 14.61
C LEU A 144 -2.13 3.27 16.09
N LYS A 145 -1.38 3.88 17.00
CA LYS A 145 -1.66 3.88 18.43
C LYS A 145 -2.97 4.60 18.72
N ARG A 146 -3.18 5.81 18.19
CA ARG A 146 -4.44 6.56 18.31
C ARG A 146 -5.62 5.75 17.79
N ASN A 147 -5.47 5.06 16.66
CA ASN A 147 -6.52 4.18 16.14
C ASN A 147 -6.94 3.09 17.13
N ARG A 148 -5.99 2.45 17.81
CA ARG A 148 -6.27 1.39 18.80
C ARG A 148 -6.90 1.90 20.09
N MET A 149 -6.69 3.20 20.42
CA MET A 149 -7.18 3.81 21.67
C MET A 149 -8.55 4.48 21.51
N ARG A 150 -9.10 4.55 20.30
CA ARG A 150 -10.44 5.10 20.07
C ARG A 150 -11.53 4.18 20.62
N ASP A 151 -12.69 4.74 20.92
CA ASP A 151 -13.85 3.97 21.34
C ASP A 151 -14.24 2.91 20.29
N MET A 152 -14.68 1.76 20.76
CA MET A 152 -15.00 0.62 19.90
C MET A 152 -16.05 0.95 18.83
N ASN A 153 -17.09 1.71 19.21
CA ASN A 153 -18.13 2.17 18.28
C ASN A 153 -17.55 3.05 17.15
N VAL A 154 -16.64 3.98 17.49
CA VAL A 154 -15.97 4.85 16.52
C VAL A 154 -15.06 4.01 15.58
N GLN A 155 -14.33 3.04 16.15
CA GLN A 155 -13.50 2.14 15.33
C GLN A 155 -14.35 1.31 14.35
N MET A 156 -15.47 0.73 14.83
CA MET A 156 -16.38 -0.08 14.01
C MET A 156 -17.02 0.75 12.90
N GLU A 157 -17.54 1.94 13.24
CA GLU A 157 -18.16 2.82 12.24
C GLU A 157 -17.16 3.33 11.22
N SER A 158 -15.97 3.79 11.66
CA SER A 158 -14.90 4.23 10.75
C SER A 158 -14.47 3.12 9.78
N ARG A 159 -14.32 1.89 10.28
CA ARG A 159 -13.97 0.71 9.47
C ARG A 159 -15.09 0.37 8.47
N GLY A 160 -16.34 0.42 8.89
CA GLY A 160 -17.50 0.18 8.02
C GLY A 160 -17.57 1.21 6.88
N ILE A 161 -17.37 2.49 7.18
CA ILE A 161 -17.34 3.57 6.16
C ILE A 161 -16.16 3.37 5.20
N ALA A 162 -14.95 3.12 5.72
CA ALA A 162 -13.77 2.88 4.90
C ALA A 162 -13.95 1.68 3.95
N GLN A 163 -14.57 0.60 4.44
CA GLN A 163 -14.89 -0.57 3.62
C GLN A 163 -15.95 -0.27 2.55
N GLN A 164 -16.96 0.55 2.85
CA GLN A 164 -17.95 0.98 1.87
C GLN A 164 -17.31 1.81 0.74
N LEU A 165 -16.46 2.77 1.07
CA LEU A 165 -15.73 3.57 0.08
C LEU A 165 -14.81 2.68 -0.77
N LEU A 166 -14.05 1.79 -0.14
CA LEU A 166 -13.15 0.88 -0.83
C LEU A 166 -13.91 -0.12 -1.72
N SER A 167 -15.09 -0.60 -1.30
CA SER A 167 -15.91 -1.55 -2.06
C SER A 167 -16.31 -1.01 -3.43
N ARG A 168 -16.43 0.31 -3.59
CA ARG A 168 -16.72 0.94 -4.89
C ARG A 168 -15.59 0.71 -5.88
N PHE A 169 -14.36 0.84 -5.43
CA PHE A 169 -13.19 0.52 -6.26
C PHE A 169 -13.13 -0.98 -6.58
N PHE A 170 -13.47 -1.86 -5.63
CA PHE A 170 -13.53 -3.31 -5.86
C PHE A 170 -14.56 -3.71 -6.92
N LYS A 171 -15.67 -3.00 -7.02
CA LYS A 171 -16.71 -3.26 -8.04
C LYS A 171 -16.14 -3.17 -9.46
N HIS A 172 -15.13 -2.32 -9.67
CA HIS A 172 -14.51 -2.05 -10.96
C HIS A 172 -13.06 -2.59 -11.03
N ALA A 173 -12.57 -3.23 -9.97
CA ALA A 173 -11.24 -3.80 -9.93
C ALA A 173 -11.19 -5.13 -10.70
N SER A 174 -10.07 -5.39 -11.33
CA SER A 174 -9.75 -6.69 -11.91
C SER A 174 -8.66 -7.39 -11.10
N ARG A 175 -8.78 -8.69 -10.94
CA ARG A 175 -7.73 -9.44 -10.24
C ARG A 175 -6.49 -9.47 -11.10
N LYS A 176 -5.35 -9.05 -10.54
CA LYS A 176 -4.07 -9.16 -11.24
C LYS A 176 -3.84 -10.62 -11.61
N PRO A 177 -3.47 -10.93 -12.85
CA PRO A 177 -3.22 -12.29 -13.25
C PRO A 177 -2.13 -12.88 -12.35
N THR A 178 -2.51 -13.87 -11.56
CA THR A 178 -1.59 -14.57 -10.64
C THR A 178 -0.50 -15.31 -11.41
N SER A 179 -0.80 -15.78 -12.59
CA SER A 179 0.10 -16.24 -13.66
C SER A 179 -0.73 -16.50 -14.91
N LYS A 180 -0.18 -16.16 -16.08
CA LYS A 180 -0.75 -16.62 -17.37
C LYS A 180 -0.50 -18.11 -17.59
N ASP A 181 0.36 -18.74 -16.79
CA ASP A 181 0.73 -20.16 -16.91
C ASP A 181 0.30 -20.92 -15.65
N ALA A 182 -0.65 -21.83 -15.83
CA ALA A 182 -1.24 -22.61 -14.74
C ALA A 182 -0.18 -23.41 -13.94
N ARG A 183 0.95 -23.78 -14.57
CA ARG A 183 2.03 -24.50 -13.91
C ARG A 183 2.71 -23.72 -12.80
N LEU A 184 2.62 -22.38 -12.81
CA LEU A 184 3.22 -21.52 -11.78
C LEU A 184 2.32 -21.25 -10.59
N ILE A 185 1.02 -21.60 -10.64
CA ILE A 185 0.04 -21.25 -9.62
C ILE A 185 0.44 -21.77 -8.23
N ASP A 186 0.78 -23.05 -8.12
CA ASP A 186 1.11 -23.68 -6.86
C ASP A 186 2.43 -23.13 -6.29
N SER A 187 3.43 -22.95 -7.15
CA SER A 187 4.73 -22.39 -6.72
C SER A 187 4.62 -20.94 -6.26
N ILE A 188 3.77 -20.14 -6.88
CA ILE A 188 3.50 -18.75 -6.45
C ILE A 188 2.74 -18.72 -5.14
N THR A 189 1.74 -19.58 -4.99
CA THR A 189 1.00 -19.73 -3.74
C THR A 189 1.96 -20.10 -2.61
N TYR A 190 2.85 -21.05 -2.85
CA TYR A 190 3.88 -21.44 -1.91
C TYR A 190 4.83 -20.27 -1.56
N ILE A 191 5.37 -19.56 -2.56
CA ILE A 191 6.21 -18.37 -2.32
C ILE A 191 5.49 -17.37 -1.44
N ASN A 192 4.23 -17.08 -1.72
CA ASN A 192 3.46 -16.09 -0.96
C ASN A 192 3.18 -16.52 0.48
N GLN A 193 3.15 -17.81 0.77
CA GLN A 193 2.92 -18.35 2.11
C GLN A 193 4.21 -18.52 2.94
N HIS A 194 5.37 -18.66 2.28
CA HIS A 194 6.65 -19.05 2.89
C HIS A 194 7.81 -18.11 2.53
N PHE A 195 7.53 -16.88 2.08
CA PHE A 195 8.58 -15.94 1.61
C PHE A 195 9.65 -15.62 2.67
N ASP A 196 9.30 -15.69 3.94
CA ASP A 196 10.17 -15.48 5.10
C ASP A 196 11.02 -16.70 5.45
N GLU A 197 10.77 -17.82 4.79
CA GLU A 197 11.55 -19.06 4.93
C GLU A 197 12.63 -19.19 3.85
N ASN A 198 13.50 -20.18 4.01
CA ASN A 198 14.51 -20.50 3.01
C ASN A 198 13.90 -21.26 1.82
N ILE A 199 13.44 -20.53 0.82
CA ILE A 199 12.83 -21.12 -0.37
C ILE A 199 13.89 -21.61 -1.36
N ASN A 200 13.85 -22.93 -1.67
CA ASN A 200 14.68 -23.51 -2.70
C ASN A 200 13.99 -23.45 -4.08
N ILE A 201 14.65 -22.88 -5.08
CA ILE A 201 14.13 -22.76 -6.45
C ILE A 201 13.87 -24.13 -7.10
N ASP A 202 14.66 -25.16 -6.74
CA ASP A 202 14.45 -26.52 -7.22
C ASP A 202 13.12 -27.10 -6.71
N THR A 203 12.72 -26.76 -5.50
CA THR A 203 11.42 -27.15 -4.95
C THR A 203 10.27 -26.47 -5.73
N LEU A 204 10.38 -25.19 -6.04
CA LEU A 204 9.40 -24.47 -6.87
C LEU A 204 9.28 -25.04 -8.29
N ALA A 205 10.40 -25.42 -8.88
CA ALA A 205 10.44 -26.05 -10.19
C ALA A 205 9.74 -27.42 -10.19
N ARG A 206 9.97 -28.24 -9.14
CA ARG A 206 9.29 -29.52 -8.95
C ARG A 206 7.78 -29.35 -8.78
N MET A 207 7.35 -28.37 -7.99
CA MET A 207 5.92 -28.04 -7.83
C MET A 207 5.26 -27.65 -9.14
N SER A 208 6.04 -27.10 -10.07
CA SER A 208 5.60 -26.69 -11.41
C SER A 208 5.78 -27.80 -12.47
N TYR A 209 6.28 -28.99 -12.08
CA TYR A 209 6.55 -30.15 -12.96
C TYR A 209 7.49 -29.84 -14.14
N ILE A 210 8.46 -28.95 -13.96
CA ILE A 210 9.43 -28.55 -14.98
C ILE A 210 10.84 -28.45 -14.40
N SER A 211 11.85 -28.42 -15.29
CA SER A 211 13.25 -28.22 -14.87
C SER A 211 13.47 -26.81 -14.29
N LYS A 212 14.49 -26.66 -13.43
CA LYS A 212 14.84 -25.40 -12.79
C LYS A 212 15.05 -24.26 -13.81
N ASP A 213 15.79 -24.51 -14.87
CA ASP A 213 16.09 -23.50 -15.89
C ASP A 213 14.84 -23.09 -16.67
N HIS A 214 13.96 -24.05 -16.95
CA HIS A 214 12.68 -23.77 -17.57
C HIS A 214 11.78 -22.96 -16.62
N TYR A 215 11.75 -23.33 -15.33
CA TYR A 215 11.01 -22.61 -14.31
C TYR A 215 11.43 -21.14 -14.20
N ILE A 216 12.74 -20.87 -14.12
CA ILE A 216 13.27 -19.50 -14.04
C ILE A 216 12.88 -18.68 -15.27
N ARG A 217 13.00 -19.24 -16.48
CA ARG A 217 12.64 -18.57 -17.75
C ARG A 217 11.14 -18.30 -17.83
N LEU A 218 10.33 -19.32 -17.50
CA LEU A 218 8.87 -19.22 -17.51
C LEU A 218 8.38 -18.19 -16.49
N PHE A 219 8.90 -18.23 -15.26
CA PHE A 219 8.58 -17.28 -14.21
C PHE A 219 8.93 -15.86 -14.62
N LYS A 220 10.14 -15.63 -15.16
CA LYS A 220 10.57 -14.31 -15.66
C LYS A 220 9.67 -13.81 -16.80
N LYS A 221 9.28 -14.70 -17.72
CA LYS A 221 8.33 -14.35 -18.81
C LYS A 221 6.95 -13.94 -18.26
N SER A 222 6.47 -14.62 -17.21
CA SER A 222 5.14 -14.38 -16.64
C SER A 222 5.06 -13.18 -15.69
N PHE A 223 6.16 -12.87 -14.96
CA PHE A 223 6.19 -11.86 -13.90
C PHE A 223 7.20 -10.72 -14.13
N GLY A 224 7.95 -10.74 -15.21
CA GLY A 224 9.00 -9.75 -15.50
C GLY A 224 10.28 -9.90 -14.66
N ASN A 225 10.24 -10.69 -13.58
CA ASN A 225 11.31 -10.89 -12.60
C ASN A 225 11.65 -12.37 -12.44
N THR A 226 12.90 -12.68 -12.06
CA THR A 226 13.24 -14.05 -11.65
C THR A 226 12.53 -14.41 -10.33
N PRO A 227 12.36 -15.73 -10.01
CA PRO A 227 11.76 -16.14 -8.73
C PRO A 227 12.44 -15.51 -7.51
N LEU A 228 13.77 -15.46 -7.49
CA LEU A 228 14.53 -14.86 -6.41
C LEU A 228 14.30 -13.34 -6.29
N GLN A 229 14.23 -12.64 -7.41
CA GLN A 229 13.91 -11.20 -7.43
C GLN A 229 12.50 -10.94 -6.92
N TYR A 230 11.55 -11.81 -7.25
CA TYR A 230 10.18 -11.73 -6.78
C TYR A 230 10.09 -11.96 -5.26
N ILE A 231 10.73 -13.03 -4.73
CA ILE A 231 10.82 -13.31 -3.28
C ILE A 231 11.45 -12.11 -2.55
N ASN A 232 12.58 -11.61 -3.06
CA ASN A 232 13.23 -10.44 -2.47
C ASN A 232 12.32 -9.20 -2.48
N SER A 233 11.47 -9.04 -3.50
CA SER A 233 10.51 -7.93 -3.56
C SER A 233 9.48 -7.99 -2.43
N LEU A 234 8.94 -9.18 -2.17
CA LEU A 234 8.00 -9.42 -1.07
C LEU A 234 8.65 -9.13 0.29
N ARG A 235 9.87 -9.67 0.51
CA ARG A 235 10.63 -9.47 1.73
C ARG A 235 10.92 -8.00 2.02
N ILE A 236 11.38 -7.26 1.00
CA ILE A 236 11.69 -5.83 1.15
C ILE A 236 10.42 -5.03 1.46
N LYS A 237 9.31 -5.31 0.76
CA LYS A 237 8.04 -4.65 1.05
C LYS A 237 7.57 -4.89 2.49
N ARG A 238 7.70 -6.13 2.98
CA ARG A 238 7.39 -6.43 4.38
C ARG A 238 8.35 -5.73 5.34
N ALA A 239 9.64 -5.67 5.00
CA ALA A 239 10.62 -4.93 5.79
C ALA A 239 10.31 -3.44 5.87
N GLU A 240 9.87 -2.78 4.78
CA GLU A 240 9.44 -1.38 4.79
C GLU A 240 8.31 -1.17 5.81
N ILE A 241 7.29 -2.02 5.80
CA ILE A 241 6.19 -1.96 6.76
C ILE A 241 6.73 -2.09 8.19
N LEU A 242 7.54 -3.10 8.49
CA LEU A 242 8.08 -3.32 9.84
C LEU A 242 9.03 -2.19 10.27
N LEU A 243 9.80 -1.62 9.36
CA LEU A 243 10.66 -0.47 9.63
C LEU A 243 9.85 0.77 10.04
N THR A 244 8.65 0.94 9.49
CA THR A 244 7.77 2.08 9.76
C THR A 244 6.78 1.84 10.90
N THR A 245 6.38 0.60 11.17
CA THR A 245 5.29 0.28 12.11
C THR A 245 5.73 -0.41 13.39
N SER A 246 7.03 -0.73 13.55
CA SER A 246 7.53 -1.43 14.74
C SER A 246 8.79 -0.83 15.32
N THR A 247 9.06 -1.17 16.58
CA THR A 247 10.31 -0.82 17.30
C THR A 247 11.40 -1.89 17.15
N MET A 248 11.15 -2.94 16.35
CA MET A 248 12.12 -4.03 16.13
C MET A 248 13.45 -3.48 15.60
N THR A 249 14.56 -4.10 16.00
CA THR A 249 15.87 -3.75 15.43
C THR A 249 15.92 -4.10 13.94
N VAL A 250 16.80 -3.43 13.18
CA VAL A 250 17.00 -3.73 11.74
C VAL A 250 17.39 -5.21 11.54
N MET A 251 18.19 -5.77 12.46
CA MET A 251 18.59 -7.19 12.42
C MET A 251 17.39 -8.12 12.66
N ALA A 252 16.56 -7.83 13.67
CA ALA A 252 15.36 -8.59 13.93
C ALA A 252 14.40 -8.55 12.74
N ILE A 253 14.21 -7.38 12.11
CA ILE A 253 13.40 -7.26 10.89
C ILE A 253 13.98 -8.11 9.76
N ALA A 254 15.30 -8.05 9.51
CA ALA A 254 15.94 -8.85 8.47
C ALA A 254 15.62 -10.35 8.66
N THR A 255 15.78 -10.86 9.87
CA THR A 255 15.47 -12.26 10.21
C THR A 255 13.97 -12.57 10.03
N THR A 256 13.09 -11.70 10.52
CA THR A 256 11.63 -11.88 10.40
C THR A 256 11.14 -11.92 8.95
N VAL A 257 11.83 -11.24 8.04
CA VAL A 257 11.46 -11.26 6.62
C VAL A 257 12.28 -12.27 5.81
N GLY A 258 13.02 -13.18 6.45
CA GLY A 258 13.70 -14.31 5.84
C GLY A 258 15.12 -14.03 5.34
N TYR A 259 15.81 -13.02 5.88
CA TYR A 259 17.23 -12.80 5.61
C TYR A 259 18.08 -13.20 6.82
N TYR A 260 18.81 -14.28 6.70
CA TYR A 260 19.76 -14.73 7.72
C TYR A 260 21.12 -14.02 7.61
N ASP A 261 21.49 -13.55 6.40
CA ASP A 261 22.62 -12.66 6.18
C ASP A 261 22.16 -11.20 6.17
N HIS A 262 22.44 -10.51 7.26
CA HIS A 262 22.06 -9.11 7.48
C HIS A 262 22.76 -8.14 6.50
N SER A 263 24.02 -8.45 6.12
CA SER A 263 24.76 -7.63 5.15
C SER A 263 24.13 -7.73 3.76
N TYR A 264 23.70 -8.93 3.38
CA TYR A 264 22.96 -9.15 2.15
C TYR A 264 21.61 -8.41 2.17
N PHE A 265 20.88 -8.46 3.29
CA PHE A 265 19.63 -7.70 3.48
C PHE A 265 19.84 -6.20 3.24
N ILE A 266 20.82 -5.58 3.92
CA ILE A 266 21.11 -4.15 3.82
C ILE A 266 21.43 -3.79 2.37
N ARG A 267 22.22 -4.59 1.66
CA ARG A 267 22.60 -4.38 0.26
C ARG A 267 21.39 -4.45 -0.68
N ILE A 268 20.52 -5.47 -0.53
CA ILE A 268 19.33 -5.63 -1.36
C ILE A 268 18.30 -4.55 -1.07
N PHE A 269 18.10 -4.20 0.22
CA PHE A 269 17.21 -3.12 0.61
C PHE A 269 17.66 -1.79 -0.02
N ARG A 270 18.94 -1.42 0.16
CA ARG A 270 19.50 -0.20 -0.46
C ARG A 270 19.40 -0.20 -1.97
N LYS A 271 19.65 -1.33 -2.62
CA LYS A 271 19.52 -1.45 -4.08
C LYS A 271 18.09 -1.17 -4.57
N LYS A 272 17.07 -1.59 -3.79
CA LYS A 272 15.66 -1.42 -4.18
C LYS A 272 15.06 -0.08 -3.79
N ILE A 273 15.44 0.44 -2.62
CA ILE A 273 14.80 1.61 -1.99
C ILE A 273 15.66 2.87 -2.15
N GLY A 274 16.94 2.72 -2.49
CA GLY A 274 17.90 3.82 -2.57
C GLY A 274 18.52 4.20 -1.21
N LEU A 275 17.96 3.78 -0.09
CA LEU A 275 18.37 4.05 1.28
C LEU A 275 18.72 2.75 2.00
N THR A 276 19.63 2.82 3.00
CA THR A 276 19.80 1.70 3.93
C THR A 276 18.56 1.56 4.83
N PRO A 277 18.29 0.36 5.41
CA PRO A 277 17.16 0.18 6.33
C PRO A 277 17.16 1.17 7.50
N LEU A 278 18.34 1.49 8.03
CA LEU A 278 18.49 2.47 9.11
C LEU A 278 18.17 3.89 8.63
N GLN A 279 18.71 4.30 7.47
CA GLN A 279 18.38 5.59 6.84
C GLN A 279 16.90 5.69 6.49
N TYR A 280 16.31 4.61 5.95
CA TYR A 280 14.88 4.55 5.66
C TYR A 280 14.04 4.75 6.93
N ARG A 281 14.44 4.09 8.03
CA ARG A 281 13.84 4.28 9.34
C ARG A 281 13.99 5.71 9.87
N GLN A 282 15.16 6.33 9.66
CA GLN A 282 15.48 7.70 10.12
C GLN A 282 14.82 8.78 9.24
N LYS A 283 14.79 8.59 7.93
CA LYS A 283 14.10 9.52 7.01
C LYS A 283 12.58 9.52 7.22
N SER A 284 12.08 8.47 7.84
CA SER A 284 10.70 8.36 8.34
C SER A 284 10.59 8.85 9.81
N VAL A 285 11.61 9.57 10.34
CA VAL A 285 11.60 10.21 11.67
C VAL A 285 11.42 11.70 11.50
#